data_2e9b158dafa288b1654027b2722fef8a
#
_entry.id   2e9b158dafa288b1654027b2722fef8a
#
_cell.length_a   1.000
_cell.length_b   1.000
_cell.length_c   1.000
_cell.angle_alpha   90.00
_cell.angle_beta   90.00
_cell.angle_gamma   90.00
#
_symmetry.space_group_name_H-M   'P 1'
#
loop_
_entity.id
_entity.type
_entity.pdbx_description
1 polymer ?
#
loop_
_entity_poly.entity_id
_entity_poly.type
_entity_poly.pdbx_seq_one_letter_code
_entity_poly.pdbx_strand_id
1 'polypeptide(L)'
;MSATSLKSGAQQIVAGLETAGVTLAASVPDTWIGKLRATVRASRAFRAVDAAREEEAVAIACGASLAGGRGAVLIQNAGLFNCGGVLAGLVELYRIPCFFVVSYRGDRRDPVYYHEPKGRVTEPTLSAWRLPYAIADRTRDLAAQVARGVDAAQTSRGPFVLLISGEDLE
;
A
#
# COMPACT_ATOMS: atom_id res chain seq x y z
N MET A 1 -32.89 -16.23 1.64
CA MET A 1 -31.66 -15.85 2.37
C MET A 1 -30.61 -15.54 1.31
N SER A 2 -30.30 -14.25 1.11
CA SER A 2 -29.29 -13.83 0.12
C SER A 2 -27.93 -14.22 0.67
N ALA A 3 -27.19 -15.06 -0.08
CA ALA A 3 -25.79 -15.31 0.23
C ALA A 3 -25.04 -13.99 0.10
N THR A 4 -24.61 -13.42 1.21
CA THR A 4 -23.71 -12.26 1.23
C THR A 4 -22.42 -12.74 0.57
N SER A 5 -22.20 -12.37 -0.70
CA SER A 5 -20.96 -12.66 -1.41
C SER A 5 -19.80 -12.10 -0.56
N LEU A 6 -18.88 -12.96 -0.18
CA LEU A 6 -17.67 -12.53 0.53
C LEU A 6 -16.94 -11.50 -0.34
N LYS A 7 -16.60 -10.37 0.25
CA LYS A 7 -15.83 -9.32 -0.45
C LYS A 7 -14.47 -9.87 -0.87
N SER A 8 -14.03 -9.60 -2.09
CA SER A 8 -12.66 -9.92 -2.51
C SER A 8 -11.65 -9.12 -1.68
N GLY A 9 -10.40 -9.59 -1.62
CA GLY A 9 -9.36 -8.88 -0.90
C GLY A 9 -9.17 -7.44 -1.38
N ALA A 10 -9.28 -7.21 -2.70
CA ALA A 10 -9.25 -5.86 -3.26
C ALA A 10 -10.38 -4.97 -2.71
N GLN A 11 -11.60 -5.50 -2.58
CA GLN A 11 -12.73 -4.77 -1.98
C GLN A 11 -12.54 -4.53 -0.47
N GLN A 12 -11.91 -5.47 0.24
CA GLN A 12 -11.60 -5.30 1.66
C GLN A 12 -10.54 -4.21 1.87
N ILE A 13 -9.49 -4.18 1.03
CA ILE A 13 -8.46 -3.12 1.10
C ILE A 13 -9.10 -1.76 0.86
N VAL A 14 -9.93 -1.62 -0.18
CA VAL A 14 -10.63 -0.35 -0.46
C VAL A 14 -11.53 0.04 0.71
N ALA A 15 -12.31 -0.88 1.27
CA ALA A 15 -13.13 -0.60 2.45
C ALA A 15 -12.30 -0.14 3.67
N GLY A 16 -11.11 -0.71 3.86
CA GLY A 16 -10.18 -0.29 4.90
C GLY A 16 -9.64 1.14 4.68
N LEU A 17 -9.28 1.48 3.44
CA LEU A 17 -8.85 2.83 3.07
C LEU A 17 -9.98 3.86 3.29
N GLU A 18 -11.22 3.51 2.90
CA GLU A 18 -12.40 4.35 3.10
C GLU A 18 -12.68 4.57 4.59
N THR A 19 -12.72 3.50 5.37
CA THR A 19 -12.93 3.56 6.83
C THR A 19 -11.88 4.41 7.53
N ALA A 20 -10.63 4.31 7.08
CA ALA A 20 -9.52 5.09 7.62
C ALA A 20 -9.48 6.55 7.10
N GLY A 21 -10.45 6.98 6.29
CA GLY A 21 -10.54 8.35 5.80
C GLY A 21 -9.41 8.74 4.82
N VAL A 22 -8.91 7.80 4.04
CA VAL A 22 -7.98 8.12 2.95
C VAL A 22 -8.69 9.02 1.94
N THR A 23 -8.03 10.11 1.53
CA THR A 23 -8.58 11.10 0.60
C THR A 23 -7.98 10.99 -0.80
N LEU A 24 -6.80 10.39 -0.91
CA LEU A 24 -6.11 10.19 -2.18
C LEU A 24 -5.33 8.87 -2.17
N ALA A 25 -5.46 8.09 -3.25
CA ALA A 25 -4.66 6.90 -3.50
C ALA A 25 -3.87 7.08 -4.80
N ALA A 26 -2.54 7.13 -4.70
CA ALA A 26 -1.63 7.18 -5.82
C ALA A 26 -1.10 5.78 -6.15
N SER A 27 -1.04 5.40 -7.42
CA SER A 27 -0.61 4.05 -7.82
C SER A 27 0.28 4.05 -9.06
N VAL A 28 1.20 3.09 -9.12
CA VAL A 28 1.91 2.72 -10.35
C VAL A 28 1.34 1.40 -10.86
N PRO A 29 1.11 1.25 -12.17
CA PRO A 29 0.59 0.00 -12.74
C PRO A 29 1.44 -1.22 -12.41
N ASP A 30 0.80 -2.24 -11.84
CA ASP A 30 1.37 -3.57 -11.60
C ASP A 30 0.29 -4.63 -11.82
N THR A 31 0.67 -5.81 -12.32
CA THR A 31 -0.29 -6.87 -12.68
C THR A 31 -1.03 -7.43 -11.48
N TRP A 32 -0.37 -7.60 -10.32
CA TRP A 32 -1.04 -8.14 -9.13
C TRP A 32 -2.06 -7.16 -8.54
N ILE A 33 -1.72 -5.88 -8.49
CA ILE A 33 -2.65 -4.87 -7.97
C ILE A 33 -3.64 -4.33 -9.00
N GLY A 34 -3.73 -4.95 -10.19
CA GLY A 34 -4.64 -4.52 -11.26
C GLY A 34 -6.11 -4.47 -10.81
N LYS A 35 -6.59 -5.54 -10.14
CA LYS A 35 -7.94 -5.59 -9.56
C LYS A 35 -8.13 -4.53 -8.46
N LEU A 36 -7.15 -4.38 -7.59
CA LEU A 36 -7.17 -3.36 -6.53
C LEU A 36 -7.26 -1.95 -7.12
N ARG A 37 -6.43 -1.64 -8.12
CA ARG A 37 -6.48 -0.33 -8.82
C ARG A 37 -7.83 -0.08 -9.48
N ALA A 38 -8.43 -1.08 -10.11
CA ALA A 38 -9.77 -0.96 -10.68
C ALA A 38 -10.82 -0.65 -9.61
N THR A 39 -10.75 -1.33 -8.45
CA THR A 39 -11.66 -1.10 -7.32
C THR A 39 -11.45 0.29 -6.71
N VAL A 40 -10.19 0.72 -6.56
CA VAL A 40 -9.81 2.06 -6.10
C VAL A 40 -10.39 3.15 -7.00
N ARG A 41 -10.28 2.98 -8.32
CA ARG A 41 -10.83 3.94 -9.31
C ARG A 41 -12.36 4.00 -9.30
N ALA A 42 -13.02 2.91 -8.96
CA ALA A 42 -14.48 2.85 -8.86
C ALA A 42 -15.02 3.48 -7.57
N SER A 43 -14.20 3.62 -6.53
CA SER A 43 -14.58 4.28 -5.28
C SER A 43 -14.76 5.79 -5.49
N ARG A 44 -15.77 6.35 -4.82
CA ARG A 44 -16.00 7.79 -4.75
C ARG A 44 -15.51 8.43 -3.45
N ALA A 45 -14.98 7.62 -2.53
CA ALA A 45 -14.55 8.09 -1.22
C ALA A 45 -13.21 8.84 -1.27
N PHE A 46 -12.38 8.54 -2.26
CA PHE A 46 -11.08 9.18 -2.43
C PHE A 46 -10.72 9.37 -3.91
N ARG A 47 -9.78 10.28 -4.17
CA ARG A 47 -9.26 10.51 -5.51
C ARG A 47 -8.21 9.45 -5.86
N ALA A 48 -8.40 8.72 -6.96
CA ALA A 48 -7.41 7.82 -7.54
C ALA A 48 -6.51 8.57 -8.53
N VAL A 49 -5.19 8.41 -8.40
CA VAL A 49 -4.19 9.02 -9.30
C VAL A 49 -3.22 7.94 -9.77
N ASP A 50 -2.95 7.90 -11.08
CA ASP A 50 -1.87 7.07 -11.63
C ASP A 50 -0.61 7.92 -11.77
N ALA A 51 0.49 7.38 -11.30
CA ALA A 51 1.82 7.94 -11.44
C ALA A 51 2.65 7.14 -12.46
N ALA A 52 3.60 7.80 -13.08
CA ALA A 52 4.54 7.14 -13.99
C ALA A 52 5.67 6.44 -13.24
N ARG A 53 5.99 6.90 -12.03
CA ARG A 53 7.07 6.40 -11.18
C ARG A 53 6.62 6.30 -9.73
N GLU A 54 7.24 5.40 -8.99
CA GLU A 54 6.89 5.15 -7.59
C GLU A 54 7.22 6.35 -6.70
N GLU A 55 8.33 7.02 -6.92
CA GLU A 55 8.71 8.24 -6.18
C GLU A 55 7.69 9.38 -6.39
N GLU A 56 7.12 9.46 -7.60
CA GLU A 56 6.05 10.40 -7.92
C GLU A 56 4.77 10.06 -7.13
N ALA A 57 4.39 8.77 -7.11
CA ALA A 57 3.25 8.32 -6.32
C ALA A 57 3.39 8.67 -4.84
N VAL A 58 4.59 8.49 -4.27
CA VAL A 58 4.90 8.89 -2.89
C VAL A 58 4.74 10.39 -2.70
N ALA A 59 5.32 11.21 -3.59
CA ALA A 59 5.22 12.66 -3.50
C ALA A 59 3.77 13.16 -3.60
N ILE A 60 2.96 12.57 -4.48
CA ILE A 60 1.53 12.88 -4.63
C ILE A 60 0.76 12.56 -3.34
N ALA A 61 0.99 11.36 -2.75
CA ALA A 61 0.36 10.95 -1.51
C ALA A 61 0.77 11.86 -0.33
N CYS A 62 2.05 12.24 -0.26
CA CYS A 62 2.54 13.20 0.73
C CYS A 62 1.88 14.58 0.56
N GLY A 63 1.70 15.05 -0.68
CA GLY A 63 0.99 16.29 -0.96
C GLY A 63 -0.45 16.28 -0.42
N ALA A 64 -1.17 15.17 -0.55
CA ALA A 64 -2.50 15.02 0.04
C ALA A 64 -2.46 15.11 1.58
N SER A 65 -1.47 14.48 2.21
CA SER A 65 -1.29 14.52 3.67
C SER A 65 -0.93 15.93 4.16
N LEU A 66 -0.07 16.65 3.45
CA LEU A 66 0.27 18.04 3.76
C LEU A 66 -0.92 19.00 3.58
N ALA A 67 -1.83 18.69 2.67
CA ALA A 67 -3.07 19.44 2.48
C ALA A 67 -4.17 19.12 3.51
N GLY A 68 -3.86 18.36 4.56
CA GLY A 68 -4.80 17.98 5.63
C GLY A 68 -5.64 16.74 5.34
N GLY A 69 -5.37 16.03 4.24
CA GLY A 69 -5.97 14.74 3.92
C GLY A 69 -5.14 13.55 4.42
N ARG A 70 -5.42 12.36 3.88
CA ARG A 70 -4.64 11.14 4.10
C ARG A 70 -4.27 10.51 2.77
N GLY A 71 -2.97 10.37 2.50
CA GLY A 71 -2.45 9.79 1.27
C GLY A 71 -2.14 8.29 1.43
N ALA A 72 -2.45 7.51 0.40
CA ALA A 72 -2.03 6.12 0.28
C ALA A 72 -1.29 5.89 -1.05
N VAL A 73 -0.32 4.96 -1.04
CA VAL A 73 0.50 4.58 -2.20
C VAL A 73 0.30 3.09 -2.48
N LEU A 74 0.00 2.73 -3.74
CA LEU A 74 -0.19 1.35 -4.18
C LEU A 74 0.85 1.02 -5.26
N ILE A 75 1.85 0.22 -4.88
CA ILE A 75 3.01 -0.11 -5.73
C ILE A 75 3.46 -1.56 -5.53
N GLN A 76 4.40 -2.04 -6.32
CA GLN A 76 5.07 -3.30 -6.05
C GLN A 76 6.37 -3.09 -5.23
N ASN A 77 6.87 -4.17 -4.59
CA ASN A 77 8.11 -4.11 -3.81
C ASN A 77 9.34 -3.67 -4.63
N ALA A 78 9.44 -4.03 -5.91
CA ALA A 78 10.53 -3.54 -6.75
C ALA A 78 10.49 -2.00 -6.91
N GLY A 79 9.29 -1.42 -7.00
CA GLY A 79 9.12 0.03 -7.03
C GLY A 79 9.43 0.70 -5.70
N LEU A 80 9.13 0.02 -4.59
CA LEU A 80 9.50 0.53 -3.27
C LEU A 80 11.03 0.73 -3.14
N PHE A 81 11.84 -0.14 -3.76
CA PHE A 81 13.31 0.02 -3.72
C PHE A 81 13.79 1.31 -4.39
N ASN A 82 13.04 1.84 -5.36
CA ASN A 82 13.34 3.13 -6.00
C ASN A 82 13.00 4.32 -5.10
N CYS A 83 12.18 4.11 -4.05
CA CYS A 83 11.67 5.20 -3.20
C CYS A 83 12.64 5.64 -2.11
N GLY A 84 13.82 5.05 -1.96
CA GLY A 84 14.75 5.35 -0.84
C GLY A 84 15.02 6.85 -0.68
N GLY A 85 15.28 7.56 -1.78
CA GLY A 85 15.53 9.01 -1.75
C GLY A 85 14.33 9.83 -1.28
N VAL A 86 13.14 9.56 -1.81
CA VAL A 86 11.92 10.30 -1.44
C VAL A 86 11.44 9.92 -0.03
N LEU A 87 11.63 8.68 0.38
CA LEU A 87 11.32 8.26 1.75
C LEU A 87 12.17 9.02 2.77
N ALA A 88 13.48 9.03 2.60
CA ALA A 88 14.37 9.73 3.52
C ALA A 88 14.26 11.26 3.42
N GLY A 89 14.25 11.82 2.20
CA GLY A 89 14.32 13.25 1.95
C GLY A 89 12.98 13.98 2.05
N LEU A 90 11.86 13.28 1.99
CA LEU A 90 10.51 13.88 2.08
C LEU A 90 9.72 13.28 3.25
N VAL A 91 9.44 11.96 3.21
CA VAL A 91 8.48 11.35 4.16
C VAL A 91 9.01 11.41 5.58
N GLU A 92 10.22 10.93 5.83
CA GLU A 92 10.81 10.88 7.18
C GLU A 92 11.30 12.24 7.64
N LEU A 93 12.00 13.00 6.79
CA LEU A 93 12.57 14.31 7.14
C LEU A 93 11.48 15.28 7.60
N TYR A 94 10.36 15.31 6.88
CA TYR A 94 9.24 16.22 7.20
C TYR A 94 8.15 15.55 8.04
N ARG A 95 8.35 14.28 8.44
CA ARG A 95 7.40 13.51 9.27
C ARG A 95 5.99 13.50 8.69
N ILE A 96 5.89 13.15 7.40
CA ILE A 96 4.62 13.15 6.67
C ILE A 96 3.99 11.77 6.78
N PRO A 97 2.76 11.62 7.29
CA PRO A 97 2.05 10.35 7.28
C PRO A 97 1.84 9.85 5.84
N CYS A 98 2.30 8.63 5.56
CA CYS A 98 2.14 8.01 4.25
C CYS A 98 1.93 6.50 4.41
N PHE A 99 0.78 5.99 3.97
CA PHE A 99 0.47 4.57 4.02
C PHE A 99 0.75 3.90 2.68
N PHE A 100 1.39 2.73 2.73
CA PHE A 100 1.76 1.96 1.54
C PHE A 100 1.06 0.61 1.54
N VAL A 101 0.41 0.27 0.42
CA VAL A 101 0.00 -1.09 0.07
C VAL A 101 0.98 -1.59 -0.99
N VAL A 102 1.79 -2.57 -0.64
CA VAL A 102 2.89 -3.03 -1.50
C VAL A 102 2.68 -4.49 -1.90
N SER A 103 2.57 -4.77 -3.21
CA SER A 103 2.54 -6.16 -3.67
C SER A 103 3.89 -6.83 -3.43
N TYR A 104 3.86 -7.92 -2.65
CA TYR A 104 5.04 -8.64 -2.19
C TYR A 104 5.43 -9.72 -3.19
N ARG A 105 6.02 -9.32 -4.31
CA ARG A 105 6.56 -10.24 -5.31
C ARG A 105 7.70 -11.04 -4.72
N GLY A 106 7.66 -12.36 -4.91
CA GLY A 106 8.67 -13.29 -4.41
C GLY A 106 8.48 -13.66 -2.93
N ASP A 107 7.28 -13.46 -2.37
CA ASP A 107 6.92 -14.07 -1.09
C ASP A 107 6.78 -15.61 -1.26
N ARG A 108 6.57 -16.35 -0.14
CA ARG A 108 6.49 -17.81 -0.16
C ARG A 108 5.35 -18.38 -1.00
N ARG A 109 4.36 -17.56 -1.35
CA ARG A 109 3.15 -17.92 -2.12
C ARG A 109 3.26 -17.53 -3.59
N ASP A 110 4.31 -16.79 -3.97
CA ASP A 110 4.54 -16.38 -5.35
C ASP A 110 5.11 -17.54 -6.18
N PRO A 111 4.36 -18.08 -7.16
CA PRO A 111 4.83 -19.20 -7.97
C PRO A 111 5.89 -18.80 -9.02
N VAL A 112 6.18 -17.50 -9.15
CA VAL A 112 7.02 -16.96 -10.22
C VAL A 112 8.47 -16.90 -9.76
N TYR A 113 9.30 -17.86 -10.20
CA TYR A 113 10.67 -18.05 -9.75
C TYR A 113 11.57 -16.80 -9.87
N TYR A 114 11.40 -15.99 -10.91
CA TYR A 114 12.20 -14.77 -11.12
C TYR A 114 11.79 -13.60 -10.21
N HIS A 115 10.76 -13.76 -9.42
CA HIS A 115 10.41 -12.82 -8.34
C HIS A 115 11.17 -13.09 -7.03
N GLU A 116 11.67 -14.31 -6.83
CA GLU A 116 12.34 -14.75 -5.59
C GLU A 116 13.44 -13.78 -5.12
N PRO A 117 14.35 -13.26 -5.99
CA PRO A 117 15.37 -12.32 -5.54
C PRO A 117 14.79 -11.02 -4.96
N LYS A 118 13.65 -10.55 -5.48
CA LYS A 118 12.95 -9.37 -4.95
C LYS A 118 12.34 -9.64 -3.59
N GLY A 119 11.68 -10.81 -3.45
CA GLY A 119 11.11 -11.25 -2.17
C GLY A 119 12.15 -11.30 -1.07
N ARG A 120 13.28 -11.96 -1.35
CA ARG A 120 14.36 -12.14 -0.39
C ARG A 120 14.95 -10.83 0.17
N VAL A 121 14.97 -9.76 -0.61
CA VAL A 121 15.53 -8.47 -0.17
C VAL A 121 14.48 -7.49 0.37
N THR A 122 13.18 -7.77 0.26
CA THR A 122 12.12 -6.83 0.64
C THR A 122 12.16 -6.51 2.13
N GLU A 123 11.99 -7.52 3.00
CA GLU A 123 11.98 -7.30 4.45
C GLU A 123 13.33 -6.81 4.99
N PRO A 124 14.50 -7.35 4.54
CA PRO A 124 15.79 -6.77 4.89
C PRO A 124 15.93 -5.28 4.53
N THR A 125 15.42 -4.87 3.35
CA THR A 125 15.45 -3.46 2.94
C THR A 125 14.56 -2.58 3.85
N LEU A 126 13.32 -3.01 4.12
CA LEU A 126 12.43 -2.30 5.03
C LEU A 126 13.06 -2.16 6.42
N SER A 127 13.70 -3.22 6.92
CA SER A 127 14.38 -3.23 8.21
C SER A 127 15.61 -2.31 8.22
N ALA A 128 16.43 -2.33 7.16
CA ALA A 128 17.60 -1.45 7.03
C ALA A 128 17.20 0.03 6.97
N TRP A 129 16.08 0.35 6.31
CA TRP A 129 15.51 1.70 6.27
C TRP A 129 14.69 2.04 7.52
N ARG A 130 14.55 1.11 8.47
CA ARG A 130 13.74 1.26 9.69
C ARG A 130 12.28 1.63 9.40
N LEU A 131 11.75 1.20 8.26
CA LEU A 131 10.35 1.42 7.92
C LEU A 131 9.46 0.43 8.67
N PRO A 132 8.48 0.89 9.43
CA PRO A 132 7.50 0.00 10.04
C PRO A 132 6.66 -0.67 8.97
N TYR A 133 6.50 -1.99 9.07
CA TYR A 133 5.71 -2.78 8.13
C TYR A 133 4.96 -3.92 8.80
N ALA A 134 3.97 -4.44 8.10
CA ALA A 134 3.30 -5.69 8.40
C ALA A 134 3.09 -6.49 7.11
N ILE A 135 2.99 -7.81 7.24
CA ILE A 135 2.56 -8.69 6.16
C ILE A 135 1.07 -8.97 6.37
N ALA A 136 0.27 -8.84 5.32
CA ALA A 136 -1.16 -9.09 5.39
C ALA A 136 -1.45 -10.56 5.77
N ASP A 137 -2.37 -10.74 6.70
CA ASP A 137 -2.86 -12.04 7.14
C ASP A 137 -4.30 -12.21 6.66
N ARG A 138 -4.49 -13.00 5.59
CA ARG A 138 -5.81 -13.27 5.00
C ARG A 138 -6.77 -14.06 5.90
N THR A 139 -6.27 -14.64 6.99
CA THR A 139 -7.12 -15.30 7.99
C THR A 139 -7.84 -14.30 8.89
N ARG A 140 -7.47 -13.03 8.81
CA ARG A 140 -8.03 -11.91 9.57
C ARG A 140 -8.71 -10.91 8.65
N ASP A 141 -9.52 -10.06 9.22
CA ASP A 141 -10.15 -8.94 8.51
C ASP A 141 -9.09 -8.02 7.87
N LEU A 142 -8.99 -8.07 6.55
CA LEU A 142 -8.00 -7.30 5.79
C LEU A 142 -8.33 -5.80 5.81
N ALA A 143 -9.62 -5.43 5.83
CA ALA A 143 -10.02 -4.02 5.94
C ALA A 143 -9.56 -3.43 7.27
N ALA A 144 -9.68 -4.17 8.37
CA ALA A 144 -9.18 -3.75 9.66
C ALA A 144 -7.65 -3.64 9.71
N GLN A 145 -6.92 -4.51 8.99
CA GLN A 145 -5.46 -4.42 8.89
C GLN A 145 -5.03 -3.15 8.15
N VAL A 146 -5.70 -2.82 7.04
CA VAL A 146 -5.47 -1.58 6.28
C VAL A 146 -5.75 -0.35 7.15
N ALA A 147 -6.91 -0.31 7.81
CA ALA A 147 -7.27 0.81 8.67
C ALA A 147 -6.24 1.04 9.78
N ARG A 148 -5.80 -0.03 10.46
CA ARG A 148 -4.73 0.06 11.47
C ARG A 148 -3.41 0.55 10.89
N GLY A 149 -3.04 0.14 9.66
CA GLY A 149 -1.83 0.62 9.00
C GLY A 149 -1.89 2.12 8.69
N VAL A 150 -3.02 2.61 8.21
CA VAL A 150 -3.24 4.05 8.00
C VAL A 150 -3.14 4.81 9.33
N ASP A 151 -3.79 4.32 10.39
CA ASP A 151 -3.74 4.96 11.71
C ASP A 151 -2.33 4.93 12.31
N ALA A 152 -1.57 3.84 12.09
CA ALA A 152 -0.17 3.76 12.50
C ALA A 152 0.68 4.84 11.82
N ALA A 153 0.52 5.04 10.49
CA ALA A 153 1.20 6.11 9.75
C ALA A 153 0.83 7.50 10.30
N GLN A 154 -0.45 7.73 10.58
CA GLN A 154 -0.92 9.01 11.14
C GLN A 154 -0.33 9.27 12.54
N THR A 155 -0.37 8.28 13.42
CA THR A 155 0.09 8.38 14.81
C THR A 155 1.61 8.58 14.89
N SER A 156 2.38 7.84 14.09
CA SER A 156 3.86 7.97 14.05
C SER A 156 4.31 9.22 13.29
N ARG A 157 3.42 9.82 12.47
CA ARG A 157 3.75 10.88 11.51
C ARG A 157 4.89 10.44 10.59
N GLY A 158 4.70 9.32 9.94
CA GLY A 158 5.72 8.71 9.08
C GLY A 158 5.14 7.65 8.17
N PRO A 159 5.99 6.86 7.50
CA PRO A 159 5.54 5.79 6.62
C PRO A 159 5.05 4.58 7.40
N PHE A 160 4.12 3.83 6.83
CA PHE A 160 3.77 2.46 7.24
C PHE A 160 3.50 1.62 6.00
N VAL A 161 4.10 0.43 5.93
CA VAL A 161 4.02 -0.46 4.78
C VAL A 161 3.19 -1.71 5.12
N LEU A 162 2.15 -1.99 4.35
CA LEU A 162 1.43 -3.26 4.36
C LEU A 162 1.83 -4.06 3.12
N LEU A 163 2.55 -5.16 3.32
CA LEU A 163 2.91 -6.11 2.27
C LEU A 163 1.74 -7.04 2.02
N ILE A 164 1.32 -7.18 0.76
CA ILE A 164 0.23 -8.05 0.32
C ILE A 164 0.71 -9.02 -0.75
N SER A 165 0.26 -10.27 -0.71
CA SER A 165 0.51 -11.23 -1.79
C SER A 165 -0.59 -11.15 -2.86
N GLY A 166 -0.37 -11.83 -4.00
CA GLY A 166 -1.39 -11.94 -5.05
C GLY A 166 -2.68 -12.59 -4.55
N GLU A 167 -2.58 -13.59 -3.68
CA GLU A 167 -3.73 -14.28 -3.08
C GLU A 167 -4.56 -13.40 -2.15
N ASP A 168 -3.95 -12.39 -1.53
CA ASP A 168 -4.66 -11.46 -0.64
C ASP A 168 -5.61 -10.54 -1.41
N LEU A 169 -5.56 -10.54 -2.75
CA LEU A 169 -6.38 -9.70 -3.63
C LEU A 169 -7.59 -10.42 -4.25
N GLU A 170 -7.68 -11.73 -4.07
CA GLU A 170 -8.76 -12.59 -4.61
C GLU A 170 -10.04 -12.63 -3.73
#